data_eb21087e435606e721b0784f600e776e
#
_entry.id   eb21087e435606e721b0784f600e776e
#
_cell.length_a   1.000
_cell.length_b   1.000
_cell.length_c   1.000
_cell.angle_alpha   90.00
_cell.angle_beta   90.00
_cell.angle_gamma   90.00
#
_symmetry.space_group_name_H-M   'P 1'
#
loop_
_entity.id
_entity.type
_entity.pdbx_description
1 polymer ?
#
loop_
_entity_poly.entity_id
_entity_poly.type
_entity_poly.pdbx_seq_one_letter_code
_entity_poly.pdbx_strand_id
1 'polypeptide(L)'
;CTVLRDEITHLLAEGAAIVQLDEPVLTEVVHGAPAARRSFMCGALSERREPAQELAFALDLWRRVTDGLPRDHLALHVCRGNWSADESVALSGPYTPLLETLSQSPFGTLFLEMATPRAGALEDLTGLPSWMRLGIGLVNQKLDQPESVPMLLGRIRRAAQLFGPHRILLNPDCGFATFATCPLASREAAMRRMQILTECAQTVRRELGI
;
A
#
# COMPACT_ATOMS: atom_id res chain seq x y z
N CYS A 1 -0.05 19.99 -9.40
CA CYS A 1 0.57 18.92 -10.23
C CYS A 1 2.04 19.25 -10.55
N THR A 2 2.36 20.45 -11.06
CA THR A 2 3.72 20.81 -11.52
C THR A 2 4.77 20.63 -10.43
N VAL A 3 4.58 21.17 -9.24
CA VAL A 3 5.54 21.04 -8.12
C VAL A 3 5.86 19.58 -7.78
N LEU A 4 4.83 18.72 -7.70
CA LEU A 4 5.04 17.29 -7.41
C LEU A 4 5.76 16.58 -8.57
N ARG A 5 5.45 16.91 -9.80
CA ARG A 5 6.14 16.36 -10.98
C ARG A 5 7.61 16.75 -10.99
N ASP A 6 7.91 18.02 -10.73
CA ASP A 6 9.28 18.52 -10.70
C ASP A 6 10.08 17.83 -9.61
N GLU A 7 9.48 17.61 -8.42
CA GLU A 7 10.09 16.86 -7.33
C GLU A 7 10.38 15.41 -7.70
N ILE A 8 9.40 14.70 -8.29
CA ILE A 8 9.59 13.32 -8.74
C ILE A 8 10.69 13.26 -9.80
N THR A 9 10.70 14.19 -10.76
CA THR A 9 11.73 14.26 -11.80
C THR A 9 13.11 14.45 -11.19
N HIS A 10 13.24 15.34 -10.21
CA HIS A 10 14.49 15.57 -9.51
C HIS A 10 14.97 14.32 -8.76
N LEU A 11 14.09 13.67 -8.00
CA LEU A 11 14.42 12.45 -7.28
C LEU A 11 14.90 11.33 -8.21
N LEU A 12 14.24 11.15 -9.36
CA LEU A 12 14.66 10.18 -10.35
C LEU A 12 16.01 10.53 -10.98
N ALA A 13 16.28 11.81 -11.23
CA ALA A 13 17.56 12.29 -11.75
C ALA A 13 18.71 12.07 -10.75
N GLU A 14 18.43 12.18 -9.45
CA GLU A 14 19.38 11.88 -8.35
C GLU A 14 19.57 10.38 -8.11
N GLY A 15 18.91 9.51 -8.88
CA GLY A 15 19.10 8.06 -8.85
C GLY A 15 18.13 7.30 -7.97
N ALA A 16 17.02 7.88 -7.56
CA ALA A 16 15.94 7.11 -6.89
C ALA A 16 15.43 6.01 -7.83
N ALA A 17 15.48 4.76 -7.37
CA ALA A 17 15.00 3.64 -8.17
C ALA A 17 13.47 3.62 -8.29
N ILE A 18 12.77 4.08 -7.25
CA ILE A 18 11.30 4.17 -7.21
C ILE A 18 10.94 5.41 -6.38
N VAL A 19 9.99 6.19 -6.88
CA VAL A 19 9.33 7.26 -6.12
C VAL A 19 7.92 6.82 -5.79
N GLN A 20 7.60 6.75 -4.49
CA GLN A 20 6.28 6.36 -3.99
C GLN A 20 5.46 7.60 -3.66
N LEU A 21 4.22 7.62 -4.11
CA LEU A 21 3.18 8.53 -3.64
C LEU A 21 2.29 7.79 -2.64
N ASP A 22 1.88 8.48 -1.58
CA ASP A 22 0.95 7.92 -0.61
C ASP A 22 -0.48 8.40 -0.90
N GLU A 23 -1.41 7.45 -0.91
CA GLU A 23 -2.83 7.68 -1.14
C GLU A 23 -3.65 7.32 0.11
N PRO A 24 -3.95 8.29 0.96
CA PRO A 24 -4.63 8.02 2.23
C PRO A 24 -6.16 8.05 2.14
N VAL A 25 -6.75 8.46 1.02
CA VAL A 25 -8.17 8.86 0.93
C VAL A 25 -9.05 7.82 0.25
N LEU A 26 -8.55 7.08 -0.75
CA LEU A 26 -9.39 6.20 -1.57
C LEU A 26 -10.12 5.12 -0.78
N THR A 27 -9.49 4.55 0.23
CA THR A 27 -10.14 3.55 1.08
C THR A 27 -11.28 4.14 1.90
N GLU A 28 -11.17 5.40 2.31
CA GLU A 28 -12.28 6.12 2.96
C GLU A 28 -13.41 6.46 1.98
N VAL A 29 -13.08 6.78 0.74
CA VAL A 29 -14.08 7.03 -0.32
C VAL A 29 -14.99 5.82 -0.52
N VAL A 30 -14.43 4.61 -0.53
CA VAL A 30 -15.19 3.39 -0.84
C VAL A 30 -15.71 2.65 0.38
N HIS A 31 -15.08 2.80 1.54
CA HIS A 31 -15.43 2.06 2.76
C HIS A 31 -15.82 2.94 3.95
N GLY A 32 -15.62 4.26 3.83
CA GLY A 32 -15.98 5.19 4.90
C GLY A 32 -17.50 5.23 5.10
N ALA A 33 -17.97 5.19 6.35
CA ALA A 33 -19.38 5.33 6.66
C ALA A 33 -19.88 6.73 6.23
N PRO A 34 -21.06 6.85 5.60
CA PRO A 34 -21.62 8.15 5.19
C PRO A 34 -21.77 9.16 6.33
N ALA A 35 -21.91 8.66 7.56
CA ALA A 35 -22.06 9.46 8.77
C ALA A 35 -20.78 9.49 9.63
N ALA A 36 -19.67 8.92 9.18
CA ALA A 36 -18.44 8.91 9.96
C ALA A 36 -17.96 10.33 10.21
N ARG A 37 -18.07 10.75 11.44
CA ARG A 37 -17.55 12.01 11.91
C ARG A 37 -16.04 11.92 11.91
N ARG A 38 -15.40 12.60 10.94
CA ARG A 38 -14.00 13.00 10.98
C ARG A 38 -12.99 11.87 11.08
N SER A 39 -12.57 11.34 9.94
CA SER A 39 -11.28 10.68 9.85
C SER A 39 -10.16 11.73 9.98
N PHE A 40 -8.94 11.26 10.18
CA PHE A 40 -7.73 12.10 10.14
C PHE A 40 -7.60 12.87 8.80
N MET A 41 -8.19 12.35 7.73
CA MET A 41 -8.18 12.95 6.38
C MET A 41 -9.38 13.84 6.07
N CYS A 42 -10.17 14.20 7.07
CA CYS A 42 -11.40 15.01 6.93
C CYS A 42 -11.23 16.27 6.10
N GLY A 43 -10.07 16.92 6.13
CA GLY A 43 -9.81 18.10 5.33
C GLY A 43 -9.85 17.83 3.82
N ALA A 44 -9.43 16.64 3.39
CA ALA A 44 -9.46 16.24 1.98
C ALA A 44 -10.86 15.87 1.50
N LEU A 45 -11.73 15.41 2.41
CA LEU A 45 -13.11 15.00 2.12
C LEU A 45 -14.17 15.95 2.72
N SER A 46 -13.81 17.22 2.94
CA SER A 46 -14.73 18.23 3.50
C SER A 46 -15.98 18.45 2.62
N GLU A 47 -15.82 18.33 1.32
CA GLU A 47 -16.89 18.35 0.33
C GLU A 47 -16.96 16.98 -0.34
N ARG A 48 -17.74 16.07 0.23
CA ARG A 48 -17.88 14.71 -0.33
C ARG A 48 -18.60 14.75 -1.67
N ARG A 49 -17.94 14.24 -2.69
CA ARG A 49 -18.54 13.87 -3.97
C ARG A 49 -19.00 12.41 -3.92
N GLU A 50 -19.77 12.01 -4.93
CA GLU A 50 -20.05 10.60 -5.13
C GLU A 50 -18.75 9.81 -5.32
N PRO A 51 -18.63 8.58 -4.77
CA PRO A 51 -17.39 7.80 -4.84
C PRO A 51 -16.80 7.69 -6.25
N ALA A 52 -17.62 7.47 -7.26
CA ALA A 52 -17.16 7.41 -8.65
C ALA A 52 -16.50 8.70 -9.14
N GLN A 53 -16.98 9.85 -8.69
CA GLN A 53 -16.40 11.15 -9.03
C GLN A 53 -15.07 11.38 -8.33
N GLU A 54 -14.95 10.97 -7.07
CA GLU A 54 -13.68 11.05 -6.33
C GLU A 54 -12.62 10.12 -6.93
N LEU A 55 -12.98 8.91 -7.29
CA LEU A 55 -12.07 7.98 -7.95
C LEU A 55 -11.61 8.49 -9.31
N ALA A 56 -12.51 9.05 -10.11
CA ALA A 56 -12.18 9.65 -11.41
C ALA A 56 -11.27 10.89 -11.24
N PHE A 57 -11.51 11.70 -10.22
CA PHE A 57 -10.68 12.86 -9.90
C PHE A 57 -9.27 12.43 -9.47
N ALA A 58 -9.14 11.44 -8.60
CA ALA A 58 -7.84 10.90 -8.19
C ALA A 58 -7.04 10.37 -9.38
N LEU A 59 -7.69 9.62 -10.27
CA LEU A 59 -7.05 9.09 -11.47
C LEU A 59 -6.56 10.19 -12.43
N ASP A 60 -7.38 11.24 -12.65
CA ASP A 60 -6.98 12.40 -13.46
C ASP A 60 -5.78 13.14 -12.82
N LEU A 61 -5.83 13.35 -11.50
CA LEU A 61 -4.75 13.98 -10.76
C LEU A 61 -3.44 13.20 -10.87
N TRP A 62 -3.46 11.89 -10.68
CA TRP A 62 -2.27 11.04 -10.81
C TRP A 62 -1.70 11.10 -12.22
N ARG A 63 -2.54 11.00 -13.25
CA ARG A 63 -2.11 11.12 -14.65
C ARG A 63 -1.42 12.46 -14.94
N ARG A 64 -1.97 13.56 -14.41
CA ARG A 64 -1.36 14.89 -14.57
C ARG A 64 -0.04 15.04 -13.81
N VAL A 65 0.08 14.48 -12.63
CA VAL A 65 1.33 14.53 -11.83
C VAL A 65 2.42 13.71 -12.48
N THR A 66 2.09 12.55 -13.06
CA THR A 66 3.07 11.59 -13.58
C THR A 66 3.24 11.66 -15.10
N ASP A 67 2.62 12.60 -15.79
CA ASP A 67 2.69 12.77 -17.23
C ASP A 67 4.14 12.88 -17.72
N GLY A 68 4.53 12.00 -18.65
CA GLY A 68 5.89 11.92 -19.18
C GLY A 68 6.90 11.18 -18.28
N LEU A 69 6.52 10.75 -17.07
CA LEU A 69 7.41 10.03 -16.17
C LEU A 69 7.37 8.50 -16.43
N PRO A 70 8.50 7.79 -16.23
CA PRO A 70 8.57 6.35 -16.46
C PRO A 70 7.80 5.58 -15.39
N ARG A 71 6.71 4.92 -15.78
CA ARG A 71 5.81 4.17 -14.91
C ARG A 71 6.51 3.17 -13.98
N ASP A 72 7.55 2.50 -14.46
CA ASP A 72 8.25 1.46 -13.71
C ASP A 72 9.03 2.00 -12.50
N HIS A 73 9.24 3.31 -12.45
CA HIS A 73 9.85 4.02 -11.33
C HIS A 73 8.82 4.70 -10.42
N LEU A 74 7.53 4.51 -10.68
CA LEU A 74 6.46 5.12 -9.90
C LEU A 74 5.71 4.07 -9.08
N ALA A 75 5.47 4.37 -7.81
CA ALA A 75 4.67 3.53 -6.93
C ALA A 75 3.57 4.32 -6.24
N LEU A 76 2.50 3.63 -5.88
CA LEU A 76 1.42 4.16 -5.06
C LEU A 76 1.22 3.27 -3.83
N HIS A 77 1.25 3.88 -2.63
CA HIS A 77 0.80 3.21 -1.41
C HIS A 77 -0.65 3.58 -1.12
N VAL A 78 -1.51 2.57 -1.03
CA VAL A 78 -2.94 2.76 -0.71
C VAL A 78 -3.15 2.47 0.77
N CYS A 79 -3.14 3.54 1.56
CA CYS A 79 -3.26 3.49 3.02
C CYS A 79 -4.72 3.23 3.45
N ARG A 80 -4.88 2.69 4.67
CA ARG A 80 -6.18 2.46 5.33
C ARG A 80 -6.38 3.28 6.60
N GLY A 81 -5.61 4.34 6.79
CA GLY A 81 -5.67 5.16 8.00
C GLY A 81 -4.89 4.56 9.17
N ASN A 82 -3.76 3.95 8.93
CA ASN A 82 -2.89 3.33 9.95
C ASN A 82 -2.08 4.35 10.80
N TRP A 83 -2.70 5.45 11.16
CA TRP A 83 -2.09 6.54 11.94
C TRP A 83 -2.23 6.37 13.47
N SER A 84 -3.02 5.40 13.93
CA SER A 84 -3.27 5.11 15.36
C SER A 84 -2.87 3.68 15.69
N ALA A 85 -2.44 3.44 16.92
CA ALA A 85 -2.22 2.09 17.44
C ALA A 85 -3.53 1.29 17.60
N ASP A 86 -4.68 1.97 17.65
CA ASP A 86 -5.99 1.33 17.71
C ASP A 86 -6.38 0.77 16.34
N GLU A 87 -6.51 -0.55 16.25
CA GLU A 87 -6.91 -1.26 15.04
C GLU A 87 -8.31 -0.89 14.55
N SER A 88 -9.20 -0.47 15.44
CA SER A 88 -10.58 -0.15 15.10
C SER A 88 -10.73 1.09 14.22
N VAL A 89 -9.71 1.96 14.18
CA VAL A 89 -9.73 3.17 13.35
C VAL A 89 -9.33 2.91 11.90
N ALA A 90 -8.67 1.77 11.64
CA ALA A 90 -8.28 1.42 10.29
C ALA A 90 -9.49 0.91 9.47
N LEU A 91 -9.62 1.43 8.25
CA LEU A 91 -10.74 1.11 7.36
C LEU A 91 -10.74 -0.38 6.97
N SER A 92 -11.91 -0.98 7.01
CA SER A 92 -12.13 -2.38 6.67
C SER A 92 -12.92 -2.51 5.37
N GLY A 93 -12.50 -3.43 4.52
CA GLY A 93 -13.12 -3.76 3.23
C GLY A 93 -12.08 -4.23 2.21
N PRO A 94 -12.46 -5.03 1.21
CA PRO A 94 -11.55 -5.52 0.17
C PRO A 94 -11.13 -4.39 -0.78
N TYR A 95 -10.07 -4.61 -1.55
CA TYR A 95 -9.66 -3.66 -2.61
C TYR A 95 -10.54 -3.74 -3.86
N THR A 96 -11.49 -4.67 -3.92
CA THR A 96 -12.35 -4.89 -5.10
C THR A 96 -12.99 -3.62 -5.66
N PRO A 97 -13.53 -2.68 -4.87
CA PRO A 97 -14.10 -1.44 -5.41
C PRO A 97 -13.08 -0.50 -6.03
N LEU A 98 -11.79 -0.66 -5.72
CA LEU A 98 -10.70 0.17 -6.21
C LEU A 98 -9.99 -0.42 -7.43
N LEU A 99 -10.22 -1.71 -7.77
CA LEU A 99 -9.44 -2.41 -8.79
C LEU A 99 -9.47 -1.72 -10.15
N GLU A 100 -10.60 -1.22 -10.58
CA GLU A 100 -10.74 -0.54 -11.87
C GLU A 100 -9.86 0.72 -11.90
N THR A 101 -9.97 1.58 -10.90
CA THR A 101 -9.18 2.81 -10.77
C THR A 101 -7.68 2.52 -10.67
N LEU A 102 -7.30 1.55 -9.85
CA LEU A 102 -5.90 1.14 -9.68
C LEU A 102 -5.33 0.54 -10.96
N SER A 103 -6.10 -0.27 -11.69
CA SER A 103 -5.68 -0.86 -12.97
C SER A 103 -5.41 0.18 -14.06
N GLN A 104 -6.12 1.30 -14.02
CA GLN A 104 -5.96 2.42 -14.95
C GLN A 104 -4.93 3.44 -14.49
N SER A 105 -4.37 3.28 -13.29
CA SER A 105 -3.40 4.21 -12.72
C SER A 105 -2.06 4.18 -13.45
N PRO A 106 -1.29 5.28 -13.40
CA PRO A 106 0.02 5.37 -14.05
C PRO A 106 1.16 4.70 -13.27
N PHE A 107 0.88 3.96 -12.21
CA PHE A 107 1.89 3.40 -11.32
C PHE A 107 2.30 1.99 -11.73
N GLY A 108 3.62 1.72 -11.79
CA GLY A 108 4.16 0.40 -12.05
C GLY A 108 4.14 -0.52 -10.83
N THR A 109 4.02 0.05 -9.63
CA THR A 109 3.98 -0.70 -8.37
C THR A 109 2.86 -0.17 -7.46
N LEU A 110 2.09 -1.09 -6.86
CA LEU A 110 1.15 -0.76 -5.78
C LEU A 110 1.66 -1.37 -4.47
N PHE A 111 1.68 -0.60 -3.40
CA PHE A 111 1.90 -1.07 -2.04
C PHE A 111 0.56 -1.10 -1.31
N LEU A 112 0.12 -2.31 -0.93
CA LEU A 112 -1.21 -2.59 -0.40
C LEU A 112 -1.12 -3.19 1.00
N GLU A 113 -1.97 -2.72 1.91
CA GLU A 113 -2.06 -3.25 3.26
C GLU A 113 -2.86 -4.55 3.25
N MET A 114 -2.20 -5.68 3.51
CA MET A 114 -2.79 -7.01 3.44
C MET A 114 -2.50 -7.88 4.67
N ALA A 115 -1.88 -7.34 5.73
CA ALA A 115 -1.48 -8.13 6.91
C ALA A 115 -2.67 -8.68 7.70
N THR A 116 -3.82 -8.03 7.64
CA THR A 116 -5.01 -8.43 8.40
C THR A 116 -6.20 -8.79 7.49
N PRO A 117 -7.12 -9.67 7.95
CA PRO A 117 -8.33 -10.03 7.19
C PRO A 117 -9.24 -8.87 6.82
N ARG A 118 -9.14 -7.72 7.52
CA ARG A 118 -9.94 -6.53 7.19
C ARG A 118 -9.69 -6.01 5.76
N ALA A 119 -8.52 -6.32 5.19
CA ALA A 119 -8.13 -5.87 3.86
C ALA A 119 -8.71 -6.75 2.72
N GLY A 120 -9.40 -7.83 3.04
CA GLY A 120 -9.83 -8.85 2.07
C GLY A 120 -8.78 -9.95 1.88
N ALA A 121 -8.90 -10.69 0.79
CA ALA A 121 -8.02 -11.79 0.43
C ALA A 121 -7.02 -11.40 -0.67
N LEU A 122 -5.91 -12.14 -0.80
CA LEU A 122 -4.98 -11.97 -1.91
C LEU A 122 -5.64 -12.20 -3.27
N GLU A 123 -6.60 -13.10 -3.31
CA GLU A 123 -7.40 -13.42 -4.49
C GLU A 123 -8.18 -12.23 -5.04
N ASP A 124 -8.57 -11.30 -4.18
CA ASP A 124 -9.26 -10.06 -4.59
C ASP A 124 -8.40 -9.20 -5.53
N LEU A 125 -7.07 -9.35 -5.48
CA LEU A 125 -6.13 -8.58 -6.30
C LEU A 125 -5.86 -9.19 -7.69
N THR A 126 -6.43 -10.35 -8.00
CA THR A 126 -6.17 -11.05 -9.29
C THR A 126 -6.67 -10.29 -10.51
N GLY A 127 -7.58 -9.33 -10.32
CA GLY A 127 -8.04 -8.42 -11.38
C GLY A 127 -7.03 -7.34 -11.78
N LEU A 128 -5.93 -7.16 -11.04
CA LEU A 128 -4.90 -6.15 -11.37
C LEU A 128 -4.04 -6.60 -12.56
N PRO A 129 -3.64 -5.67 -13.45
CA PRO A 129 -2.86 -5.98 -14.64
C PRO A 129 -1.56 -6.75 -14.35
N SER A 130 -1.21 -7.71 -15.21
CA SER A 130 -0.03 -8.57 -15.01
C SER A 130 1.31 -7.83 -15.07
N TRP A 131 1.38 -6.68 -15.68
CA TRP A 131 2.58 -5.82 -15.70
C TRP A 131 2.82 -5.06 -14.38
N MET A 132 1.80 -4.92 -13.55
CA MET A 132 1.86 -4.16 -12.29
C MET A 132 2.50 -5.01 -11.20
N ARG A 133 3.52 -4.49 -10.54
CA ARG A 133 4.12 -5.11 -9.36
C ARG A 133 3.27 -4.83 -8.11
N LEU A 134 3.23 -5.79 -7.21
CA LEU A 134 2.41 -5.75 -6.01
C LEU A 134 3.29 -5.85 -4.76
N GLY A 135 3.38 -4.77 -4.02
CA GLY A 135 3.89 -4.75 -2.65
C GLY A 135 2.79 -5.27 -1.72
N ILE A 136 2.99 -6.46 -1.19
CA ILE A 136 2.04 -7.12 -0.30
C ILE A 136 2.42 -6.81 1.15
N GLY A 137 1.59 -6.04 1.83
CA GLY A 137 1.69 -5.82 3.26
C GLY A 137 1.46 -7.13 4.02
N LEU A 138 2.45 -7.58 4.75
CA LEU A 138 2.42 -8.86 5.46
C LEU A 138 2.61 -8.70 6.96
N VAL A 139 3.08 -7.53 7.37
CA VAL A 139 3.42 -7.21 8.75
C VAL A 139 2.55 -6.06 9.22
N ASN A 140 1.77 -6.31 10.27
CA ASN A 140 1.00 -5.27 10.95
C ASN A 140 1.88 -4.55 11.97
N GLN A 141 2.20 -3.29 11.69
CA GLN A 141 3.07 -2.47 12.53
C GLN A 141 2.50 -2.16 13.92
N LYS A 142 1.19 -2.39 14.14
CA LYS A 142 0.49 -2.10 15.39
C LYS A 142 0.53 -3.24 16.41
N LEU A 143 0.86 -4.46 15.99
CA LEU A 143 0.90 -5.61 16.89
C LEU A 143 2.08 -5.52 17.86
N ASP A 144 1.89 -5.92 19.11
CA ASP A 144 2.97 -6.01 20.09
C ASP A 144 3.97 -7.12 19.73
N GLN A 145 3.46 -8.24 19.25
CA GLN A 145 4.27 -9.39 18.82
C GLN A 145 4.34 -9.47 17.29
N PRO A 146 5.48 -9.87 16.72
CA PRO A 146 5.59 -10.08 15.28
C PRO A 146 4.72 -11.27 14.85
N GLU A 147 4.32 -11.27 13.60
CA GLU A 147 3.65 -12.39 12.96
C GLU A 147 4.51 -13.65 13.00
N SER A 148 3.87 -14.82 13.06
CA SER A 148 4.60 -16.09 13.05
C SER A 148 5.23 -16.37 11.68
N VAL A 149 6.48 -16.82 11.68
CA VAL A 149 7.23 -17.16 10.47
C VAL A 149 6.47 -18.16 9.57
N PRO A 150 5.87 -19.26 10.10
CA PRO A 150 5.09 -20.18 9.26
C PRO A 150 3.92 -19.50 8.56
N MET A 151 3.21 -18.58 9.21
CA MET A 151 2.11 -17.83 8.62
C MET A 151 2.62 -16.93 7.48
N LEU A 152 3.70 -16.16 7.72
CA LEU A 152 4.30 -15.31 6.70
C LEU A 152 4.75 -16.12 5.47
N LEU A 153 5.47 -17.22 5.68
CA LEU A 153 5.89 -18.10 4.60
C LEU A 153 4.71 -18.64 3.78
N GLY A 154 3.62 -19.06 4.45
CA GLY A 154 2.40 -19.51 3.78
C GLY A 154 1.80 -18.41 2.89
N ARG A 155 1.71 -17.19 3.38
CA ARG A 155 1.17 -16.05 2.62
C ARG A 155 2.07 -15.64 1.46
N ILE A 156 3.38 -15.62 1.65
CA ILE A 156 4.35 -15.31 0.58
C ILE A 156 4.26 -16.34 -0.55
N ARG A 157 4.24 -17.64 -0.20
CA ARG A 157 4.06 -18.72 -1.19
C ARG A 157 2.75 -18.59 -1.94
N ARG A 158 1.66 -18.26 -1.24
CA ARG A 158 0.36 -18.04 -1.88
C ARG A 158 0.38 -16.86 -2.82
N ALA A 159 0.97 -15.73 -2.44
CA ALA A 159 1.13 -14.57 -3.31
C ALA A 159 1.99 -14.91 -4.55
N ALA A 160 3.09 -15.65 -4.37
CA ALA A 160 3.94 -16.11 -5.47
C ALA A 160 3.20 -17.02 -6.45
N GLN A 161 2.30 -17.90 -5.96
CA GLN A 161 1.45 -18.75 -6.80
C GLN A 161 0.43 -17.94 -7.60
N LEU A 162 -0.20 -16.93 -6.98
CA LEU A 162 -1.25 -16.13 -7.62
C LEU A 162 -0.69 -15.14 -8.66
N PHE A 163 0.41 -14.48 -8.33
CA PHE A 163 0.89 -13.34 -9.11
C PHE A 163 2.21 -13.60 -9.85
N GLY A 164 2.90 -14.66 -9.52
CA GLY A 164 4.27 -14.90 -9.95
C GLY A 164 5.31 -14.21 -9.03
N PRO A 165 6.42 -14.88 -8.73
CA PRO A 165 7.38 -14.38 -7.73
C PRO A 165 8.07 -13.06 -8.12
N HIS A 166 8.23 -12.78 -9.41
CA HIS A 166 8.86 -11.55 -9.89
C HIS A 166 7.96 -10.31 -9.83
N ARG A 167 6.65 -10.51 -9.59
CA ARG A 167 5.68 -9.41 -9.46
C ARG A 167 5.49 -8.94 -8.02
N ILE A 168 5.91 -9.71 -7.04
CA ILE A 168 5.64 -9.41 -5.64
C ILE A 168 6.84 -8.76 -4.95
N LEU A 169 6.53 -7.77 -4.13
CA LEU A 169 7.42 -7.20 -3.12
C LEU A 169 6.79 -7.44 -1.76
N LEU A 170 7.62 -7.49 -0.73
CA LEU A 170 7.16 -7.73 0.64
C LEU A 170 7.41 -6.48 1.47
N ASN A 171 6.40 -6.01 2.15
CA ASN A 171 6.45 -4.80 2.95
C ASN A 171 5.59 -4.94 4.22
N PRO A 172 5.79 -4.07 5.23
CA PRO A 172 4.79 -3.84 6.26
C PRO A 172 3.52 -3.22 5.66
N ASP A 173 2.40 -3.31 6.37
CA ASP A 173 1.15 -2.68 5.94
C ASP A 173 1.33 -1.18 5.71
N CYS A 174 1.99 -0.51 6.67
CA CYS A 174 2.25 0.93 6.61
C CYS A 174 3.56 1.26 7.34
N GLY A 175 3.90 2.54 7.48
CA GLY A 175 5.05 2.99 8.25
C GLY A 175 4.92 2.67 9.75
N PHE A 176 6.06 2.49 10.43
CA PHE A 176 6.13 2.20 11.86
C PHE A 176 5.93 3.44 12.75
N ALA A 177 5.95 4.63 12.18
CA ALA A 177 5.74 5.88 12.90
C ALA A 177 5.09 6.93 12.00
N THR A 178 3.88 7.34 12.32
CA THR A 178 3.23 8.48 11.66
C THR A 178 3.77 9.80 12.18
N PHE A 179 4.07 9.87 13.48
CA PHE A 179 4.58 11.05 14.15
C PHE A 179 5.87 10.72 14.90
N ALA A 180 6.87 11.59 14.80
CA ALA A 180 8.16 11.42 15.47
C ALA A 180 8.03 11.28 17.00
N THR A 181 7.05 11.97 17.59
CA THR A 181 6.81 11.96 19.04
C THR A 181 5.90 10.83 19.52
N CYS A 182 5.24 10.11 18.59
CA CYS A 182 4.32 9.02 18.93
C CYS A 182 4.43 7.91 17.86
N PRO A 183 5.52 7.13 17.83
CA PRO A 183 5.66 6.01 16.92
C PRO A 183 4.68 4.89 17.27
N LEU A 184 4.17 4.18 16.25
CA LEU A 184 3.28 3.02 16.42
C LEU A 184 4.04 1.80 16.96
N ALA A 185 5.33 1.70 16.67
CA ALA A 185 6.17 0.62 17.15
C ALA A 185 7.52 1.17 17.62
N SER A 186 8.15 0.50 18.59
CA SER A 186 9.53 0.83 18.97
C SER A 186 10.48 0.52 17.79
N ARG A 187 11.66 1.16 17.82
CA ARG A 187 12.71 0.88 16.85
C ARG A 187 13.08 -0.61 16.81
N GLU A 188 13.22 -1.22 17.98
CA GLU A 188 13.58 -2.63 18.11
C GLU A 188 12.51 -3.55 17.54
N ALA A 189 11.23 -3.22 17.77
CA ALA A 189 10.09 -3.95 17.21
C ALA A 189 10.04 -3.82 15.68
N ALA A 190 10.26 -2.62 15.15
CA ALA A 190 10.32 -2.37 13.71
C ALA A 190 11.47 -3.15 13.05
N MET A 191 12.68 -3.07 13.62
CA MET A 191 13.86 -3.79 13.13
C MET A 191 13.64 -5.30 13.11
N ARG A 192 13.09 -5.86 14.19
CA ARG A 192 12.79 -7.30 14.29
C ARG A 192 11.82 -7.75 13.21
N ARG A 193 10.76 -7.00 12.95
CA ARG A 193 9.78 -7.31 11.90
C ARG A 193 10.40 -7.29 10.51
N MET A 194 11.20 -6.27 10.22
CA MET A 194 11.89 -6.19 8.94
C MET A 194 12.89 -7.33 8.75
N GLN A 195 13.58 -7.75 9.82
CA GLN A 195 14.47 -8.90 9.78
C GLN A 195 13.69 -10.19 9.47
N ILE A 196 12.60 -10.47 10.19
CA ILE A 196 11.77 -11.66 9.95
C ILE A 196 11.24 -11.66 8.51
N LEU A 197 10.77 -10.53 8.01
CA LEU A 197 10.26 -10.42 6.65
C LEU A 197 11.36 -10.70 5.61
N THR A 198 12.58 -10.20 5.86
CA THR A 198 13.75 -10.46 5.01
C THR A 198 14.13 -11.95 5.01
N GLU A 199 14.16 -12.60 6.18
CA GLU A 199 14.46 -14.04 6.31
C GLU A 199 13.41 -14.89 5.59
N CYS A 200 12.12 -14.54 5.71
CA CYS A 200 11.05 -15.20 4.98
C CYS A 200 11.21 -15.04 3.46
N ALA A 201 11.55 -13.83 2.99
CA ALA A 201 11.79 -13.58 1.58
C ALA A 201 12.94 -14.42 1.02
N GLN A 202 14.06 -14.47 1.75
CA GLN A 202 15.23 -15.29 1.37
C GLN A 202 14.89 -16.79 1.35
N THR A 203 14.07 -17.25 2.28
CA THR A 203 13.64 -18.65 2.33
C THR A 203 12.80 -19.01 1.10
N VAL A 204 11.80 -18.20 0.77
CA VAL A 204 10.96 -18.48 -0.41
C VAL A 204 11.74 -18.33 -1.71
N ARG A 205 12.66 -17.37 -1.82
CA ARG A 205 13.56 -17.26 -2.99
C ARG A 205 14.37 -18.54 -3.21
N ARG A 206 14.99 -19.08 -2.16
CA ARG A 206 15.73 -20.35 -2.25
C ARG A 206 14.84 -21.52 -2.67
N GLU A 207 13.62 -21.61 -2.15
CA GLU A 207 12.64 -22.65 -2.52
C GLU A 207 12.24 -22.56 -4.00
N LEU A 208 12.16 -21.36 -4.54
CA LEU A 208 11.78 -21.08 -5.93
C LEU A 208 12.97 -21.05 -6.91
N GLY A 209 14.19 -21.10 -6.41
CA GLY A 209 15.41 -21.05 -7.24
C GLY A 209 15.68 -19.67 -7.86
N ILE A 210 15.33 -18.56 -7.20
CA ILE A 210 15.48 -17.17 -7.68
C ILE A 210 16.24 -16.29 -6.71
#